data_4e1c2c719677ad5fb549c38d9c5deb79
#
_entry.id   4e1c2c719677ad5fb549c38d9c5deb79
#
_cell.length_a   1.000
_cell.length_b   1.000
_cell.length_c   1.000
_cell.angle_alpha   90.00
_cell.angle_beta   90.00
_cell.angle_gamma   90.00
#
_symmetry.space_group_name_H-M   'P 1'
#
loop_
_entity.id
_entity.type
_entity.pdbx_description
1 polymer ?
#
loop_
_entity_poly.entity_id
_entity_poly.type
_entity_poly.pdbx_seq_one_letter_code
_entity_poly.pdbx_strand_id
1 'polypeptide(L)'
;MKSPQAIMETLNLKTIITGNFWISSGESSSSGINWETIIFVAGMMVMVEGMAKAGFFRWLCLTIAKAVKYKVMPILITFMVMSAVLAMFIDSITVILFLAAVTVELSQLLKFDPVPMVLAEIFCANLGGSATMCGDPPNIIVGTALGYSFADFITN
;
A
#
# COMPACT_ATOMS: atom_id res chain seq x y z
N MET A 1 -14.38 14.60 -18.20
CA MET A 1 -13.05 15.27 -18.20
C MET A 1 -13.23 16.67 -17.67
N LYS A 2 -12.67 16.99 -16.48
CA LYS A 2 -12.72 18.35 -15.97
C LYS A 2 -11.81 19.22 -16.82
N SER A 3 -12.31 20.38 -17.23
CA SER A 3 -11.58 21.31 -18.10
C SER A 3 -10.25 21.77 -17.45
N PRO A 4 -9.19 22.08 -18.23
CA PRO A 4 -7.93 22.59 -17.68
C PRO A 4 -8.10 23.84 -16.83
N GLN A 5 -9.19 24.59 -16.99
CA GLN A 5 -9.55 25.75 -16.18
C GLN A 5 -9.87 25.38 -14.71
N ALA A 6 -10.51 24.23 -14.46
CA ALA A 6 -10.78 23.75 -13.11
C ALA A 6 -9.51 23.36 -12.34
N ILE A 7 -8.48 22.90 -13.05
CA ILE A 7 -7.18 22.57 -12.46
C ILE A 7 -6.41 23.85 -12.11
N MET A 8 -6.48 24.86 -12.96
CA MET A 8 -5.86 26.18 -12.72
C MET A 8 -6.52 26.91 -11.56
N GLU A 9 -7.82 26.74 -11.36
CA GLU A 9 -8.57 27.38 -10.29
C GLU A 9 -8.25 26.76 -8.92
N THR A 10 -8.04 25.43 -8.86
CA THR A 10 -7.61 24.72 -7.64
C THR A 10 -6.15 25.00 -7.27
N LEU A 11 -5.30 25.31 -8.25
CA LEU A 11 -3.89 25.65 -8.04
C LEU A 11 -3.64 27.14 -7.84
N ASN A 12 -4.68 27.97 -7.77
CA ASN A 12 -4.52 29.39 -7.57
C ASN A 12 -3.99 29.67 -6.15
N LEU A 13 -2.82 30.31 -6.08
CA LEU A 13 -2.13 30.69 -4.84
C LEU A 13 -3.04 31.45 -3.84
N LYS A 14 -4.01 32.21 -4.34
CA LYS A 14 -5.00 32.90 -3.48
C LYS A 14 -5.90 31.90 -2.75
N THR A 15 -6.33 30.84 -3.40
CA THR A 15 -7.18 29.80 -2.80
C THR A 15 -6.43 28.99 -1.75
N ILE A 16 -5.14 28.78 -1.95
CA ILE A 16 -4.26 28.08 -1.00
C ILE A 16 -4.00 28.95 0.23
N ILE A 17 -3.78 30.28 0.05
CA ILE A 17 -3.43 31.21 1.13
C ILE A 17 -4.66 31.64 1.92
N THR A 18 -5.85 31.74 1.31
CA THR A 18 -7.09 32.23 1.99
C THR A 18 -7.77 31.18 2.88
N GLY A 19 -7.20 29.99 3.04
CA GLY A 19 -7.71 28.99 3.98
C GLY A 19 -8.88 28.14 3.45
N ASN A 20 -9.55 28.49 2.36
CA ASN A 20 -10.64 27.71 1.78
C ASN A 20 -10.17 26.35 1.22
N PHE A 21 -8.89 26.24 0.92
CA PHE A 21 -8.26 24.99 0.51
C PHE A 21 -8.11 24.01 1.70
N TRP A 22 -7.93 24.54 2.92
CA TRP A 22 -7.66 23.76 4.13
C TRP A 22 -8.92 23.33 4.87
N ILE A 23 -10.07 23.93 4.56
CA ILE A 23 -11.34 23.67 5.24
C ILE A 23 -12.27 22.96 4.27
N SER A 24 -12.28 21.64 4.26
CA SER A 24 -13.38 20.87 3.67
C SER A 24 -14.44 20.66 4.76
N SER A 25 -15.37 21.59 4.89
CA SER A 25 -16.62 21.33 5.58
C SER A 25 -17.46 20.37 4.74
N GLY A 26 -17.96 19.32 5.35
CA GLY A 26 -18.60 18.13 4.79
C GLY A 26 -19.84 18.31 3.91
N GLU A 27 -19.84 19.24 2.97
CA GLU A 27 -20.83 19.35 1.90
C GLU A 27 -20.13 19.58 0.57
N SER A 28 -20.23 18.57 -0.28
CA SER A 28 -20.17 18.53 -1.76
C SER A 28 -19.58 19.75 -2.50
N SER A 29 -18.39 20.20 -2.17
CA SER A 29 -17.64 21.07 -3.04
C SER A 29 -16.24 20.48 -3.29
N SER A 30 -15.97 20.18 -4.53
CA SER A 30 -14.81 19.47 -5.09
C SER A 30 -13.50 20.26 -5.07
N SER A 31 -13.29 21.17 -4.13
CA SER A 31 -12.10 22.04 -4.08
C SER A 31 -11.40 22.09 -2.72
N GLY A 32 -11.67 21.19 -1.79
CA GLY A 32 -11.02 21.11 -0.49
C GLY A 32 -10.15 19.86 -0.33
N ILE A 33 -9.20 19.91 0.60
CA ILE A 33 -8.44 18.73 1.03
C ILE A 33 -9.38 17.79 1.78
N ASN A 34 -9.43 16.53 1.38
CA ASN A 34 -10.18 15.51 2.10
C ASN A 34 -9.39 15.09 3.37
N TRP A 35 -9.67 15.75 4.48
CA TRP A 35 -9.01 15.50 5.76
C TRP A 35 -9.27 14.08 6.29
N GLU A 36 -10.43 13.50 6.01
CA GLU A 36 -10.76 12.14 6.41
C GLU A 36 -9.80 11.14 5.78
N THR A 37 -9.53 11.29 4.49
CA THR A 37 -8.57 10.45 3.77
C THR A 37 -7.14 10.62 4.30
N ILE A 38 -6.73 11.85 4.59
CA ILE A 38 -5.38 12.13 5.11
C ILE A 38 -5.19 11.51 6.50
N ILE A 39 -6.16 11.67 7.40
CA ILE A 39 -6.11 11.10 8.75
C ILE A 39 -6.11 9.58 8.68
N PHE A 40 -6.93 8.99 7.80
CA PHE A 40 -6.98 7.54 7.60
C PHE A 40 -5.63 6.99 7.12
N VAL A 41 -5.04 7.60 6.07
CA VAL A 41 -3.73 7.18 5.53
C VAL A 41 -2.64 7.35 6.58
N ALA A 42 -2.61 8.47 7.29
CA ALA A 42 -1.63 8.70 8.35
C ALA A 42 -1.76 7.68 9.49
N GLY A 43 -2.98 7.37 9.92
CA GLY A 43 -3.25 6.36 10.95
C GLY A 43 -2.80 4.97 10.52
N MET A 44 -3.07 4.61 9.28
CA MET A 44 -2.64 3.32 8.70
C MET A 44 -1.12 3.22 8.64
N MET A 45 -0.42 4.27 8.19
CA MET A 45 1.04 4.31 8.16
C MET A 45 1.67 4.14 9.55
N VAL A 46 1.13 4.81 10.56
CA VAL A 46 1.60 4.67 11.95
C VAL A 46 1.41 3.26 12.47
N MET A 47 0.26 2.63 12.19
CA MET A 47 -0.03 1.26 12.61
C MET A 47 0.94 0.27 11.96
N VAL A 48 1.16 0.40 10.66
CA VAL A 48 2.06 -0.48 9.89
C VAL A 48 3.50 -0.32 10.36
N GLU A 49 3.97 0.91 10.57
CA GLU A 49 5.30 1.19 11.11
C GLU A 49 5.49 0.59 12.52
N GLY A 50 4.46 0.64 13.35
CA GLY A 50 4.46 -0.01 14.66
C GLY A 50 4.63 -1.52 14.57
N MET A 51 3.89 -2.18 13.66
CA MET A 51 4.04 -3.63 13.40
C MET A 51 5.41 -3.97 12.83
N ALA A 52 5.95 -3.11 11.96
CA ALA A 52 7.26 -3.24 11.39
C ALA A 52 8.35 -3.24 12.46
N LYS A 53 8.33 -2.24 13.35
CA LYS A 53 9.28 -2.12 14.47
C LYS A 53 9.16 -3.25 15.48
N ALA A 54 7.95 -3.80 15.66
CA ALA A 54 7.73 -4.99 16.50
C ALA A 54 8.38 -6.27 15.93
N GLY A 55 8.90 -6.25 14.69
CA GLY A 55 9.50 -7.40 14.04
C GLY A 55 8.49 -8.46 13.56
N PHE A 56 7.21 -8.11 13.53
CA PHE A 56 6.12 -9.01 13.16
C PHE A 56 6.35 -9.62 11.76
N PHE A 57 6.70 -8.81 10.78
CA PHE A 57 6.93 -9.29 9.41
C PHE A 57 8.12 -10.24 9.32
N ARG A 58 9.22 -9.91 10.02
CA ARG A 58 10.40 -10.78 10.04
C ARG A 58 10.08 -12.14 10.69
N TRP A 59 9.36 -12.13 11.79
CA TRP A 59 8.91 -13.35 12.45
C TRP A 59 8.01 -14.17 11.53
N LEU A 60 7.05 -13.52 10.85
CA LEU A 60 6.14 -14.17 9.92
C LEU A 60 6.91 -14.84 8.76
N CYS A 61 7.80 -14.10 8.09
CA CYS A 61 8.59 -14.61 6.98
C CYS A 61 9.50 -15.79 7.38
N LEU A 62 10.18 -15.69 8.52
CA LEU A 62 11.05 -16.78 9.00
C LEU A 62 10.25 -18.01 9.41
N THR A 63 9.06 -17.83 10.00
CA THR A 63 8.17 -18.94 10.35
C THR A 63 7.73 -19.70 9.11
N ILE A 64 7.35 -18.97 8.06
CA ILE A 64 6.94 -19.57 6.78
C ILE A 64 8.12 -20.24 6.09
N ALA A 65 9.29 -19.61 6.02
CA ALA A 65 10.50 -20.20 5.46
C ALA A 65 10.88 -21.51 6.15
N LYS A 66 10.72 -21.57 7.46
CA LYS A 66 10.94 -22.79 8.25
C LYS A 66 9.89 -23.87 7.94
N ALA A 67 8.63 -23.51 7.77
CA ALA A 67 7.55 -24.44 7.42
C ALA A 67 7.77 -25.10 6.07
N VAL A 68 8.36 -24.39 5.12
CA VAL A 68 8.65 -24.83 3.76
C VAL A 68 10.00 -25.58 3.66
N LYS A 69 10.63 -25.88 4.80
CA LYS A 69 11.90 -26.66 4.89
C LYS A 69 13.06 -26.06 4.06
N TYR A 70 13.11 -24.73 3.94
CA TYR A 70 14.18 -24.00 3.23
C TYR A 70 14.42 -24.43 1.77
N LYS A 71 13.42 -24.95 1.08
CA LYS A 71 13.51 -25.25 -0.35
C LYS A 71 13.20 -23.97 -1.15
N VAL A 72 14.05 -23.59 -2.10
CA VAL A 72 13.96 -22.33 -2.84
C VAL A 72 12.65 -22.19 -3.61
N MET A 73 12.23 -23.20 -4.36
CA MET A 73 10.99 -23.15 -5.17
C MET A 73 9.72 -22.95 -4.33
N PRO A 74 9.46 -23.75 -3.27
CA PRO A 74 8.28 -23.51 -2.44
C PRO A 74 8.37 -22.18 -1.65
N ILE A 75 9.57 -21.73 -1.26
CA ILE A 75 9.75 -20.42 -0.62
C ILE A 75 9.28 -19.31 -1.58
N LEU A 76 9.70 -19.35 -2.85
CA LEU A 76 9.32 -18.39 -3.87
C LEU A 76 7.79 -18.29 -3.98
N ILE A 77 7.12 -19.42 -4.20
CA ILE A 77 5.65 -19.45 -4.34
C ILE A 77 4.95 -18.92 -3.09
N THR A 78 5.42 -19.32 -1.91
CA THR A 78 4.81 -18.91 -0.65
C THR A 78 5.01 -17.42 -0.39
N PHE A 79 6.20 -16.89 -0.70
CA PHE A 79 6.46 -15.45 -0.54
C PHE A 79 5.70 -14.61 -1.56
N MET A 80 5.52 -15.08 -2.79
CA MET A 80 4.64 -14.43 -3.77
C MET A 80 3.20 -14.32 -3.27
N VAL A 81 2.63 -15.44 -2.80
CA VAL A 81 1.26 -15.45 -2.26
C VAL A 81 1.14 -14.56 -1.02
N MET A 82 2.12 -14.65 -0.10
CA MET A 82 2.15 -13.84 1.09
C MET A 82 2.29 -12.35 0.78
N SER A 83 3.13 -11.99 -0.19
CA SER A 83 3.29 -10.63 -0.69
C SER A 83 1.96 -10.05 -1.18
N ALA A 84 1.23 -10.80 -2.01
CA ALA A 84 -0.07 -10.39 -2.50
C ALA A 84 -1.09 -10.20 -1.36
N VAL A 85 -1.19 -11.18 -0.46
CA VAL A 85 -2.14 -11.13 0.66
C VAL A 85 -1.84 -9.99 1.63
N LEU A 86 -0.57 -9.79 1.99
CA LEU A 86 -0.18 -8.68 2.87
C LEU A 86 -0.43 -7.33 2.22
N ALA A 87 -0.15 -7.19 0.93
CA ALA A 87 -0.37 -5.93 0.21
C ALA A 87 -1.85 -5.56 0.05
N MET A 88 -2.78 -6.48 0.24
CA MET A 88 -4.22 -6.16 0.31
C MET A 88 -4.61 -5.36 1.55
N PHE A 89 -3.85 -5.50 2.64
CA PHE A 89 -4.17 -4.88 3.94
C PHE A 89 -3.19 -3.79 4.34
N ILE A 90 -1.99 -3.84 3.80
CA ILE A 90 -0.86 -2.98 4.12
C ILE A 90 -0.36 -2.42 2.80
N ASP A 91 0.19 -1.20 2.81
CA ASP A 91 0.70 -0.59 1.58
C ASP A 91 1.78 -1.48 0.91
N SER A 92 1.69 -1.58 -0.40
CA SER A 92 2.56 -2.44 -1.20
C SER A 92 4.05 -2.10 -1.03
N ILE A 93 4.40 -0.83 -0.84
CA ILE A 93 5.78 -0.39 -0.67
C ILE A 93 6.40 -0.97 0.61
N THR A 94 5.69 -0.88 1.74
CA THR A 94 6.16 -1.44 3.01
C THR A 94 6.32 -2.96 2.93
N VAL A 95 5.35 -3.65 2.32
CA VAL A 95 5.43 -5.11 2.12
C VAL A 95 6.65 -5.50 1.29
N ILE A 96 6.90 -4.80 0.18
CA ILE A 96 8.05 -5.06 -0.70
C ILE A 96 9.36 -4.86 0.04
N LEU A 97 9.52 -3.75 0.78
CA LEU A 97 10.75 -3.48 1.52
C LEU A 97 11.05 -4.57 2.55
N PHE A 98 10.02 -5.05 3.22
CA PHE A 98 10.14 -6.12 4.21
C PHE A 98 10.52 -7.46 3.60
N LEU A 99 9.76 -7.88 2.61
CA LEU A 99 9.99 -9.15 1.93
C LEU A 99 11.34 -9.18 1.22
N ALA A 100 11.70 -8.10 0.51
CA ALA A 100 13.00 -7.99 -0.14
C ALA A 100 14.15 -8.11 0.86
N ALA A 101 14.07 -7.45 2.03
CA ALA A 101 15.09 -7.57 3.07
C ALA A 101 15.26 -9.02 3.55
N VAL A 102 14.14 -9.72 3.81
CA VAL A 102 14.18 -11.13 4.24
C VAL A 102 14.65 -12.04 3.11
N THR A 103 14.22 -11.79 1.88
CA THR A 103 14.65 -12.56 0.69
C THR A 103 16.15 -12.45 0.46
N VAL A 104 16.72 -11.25 0.61
CA VAL A 104 18.17 -11.03 0.51
C VAL A 104 18.90 -11.77 1.64
N GLU A 105 18.41 -11.71 2.88
CA GLU A 105 18.98 -12.45 4.02
C GLU A 105 18.94 -13.97 3.76
N LEU A 106 17.83 -14.50 3.28
CA LEU A 106 17.69 -15.92 2.92
C LEU A 106 18.57 -16.32 1.73
N SER A 107 18.74 -15.44 0.75
CA SER A 107 19.57 -15.73 -0.43
C SER A 107 21.04 -15.92 -0.06
N GLN A 108 21.53 -15.18 0.92
CA GLN A 108 22.88 -15.34 1.44
C GLN A 108 23.07 -16.69 2.17
N LEU A 109 22.03 -17.12 2.89
CA LEU A 109 22.05 -18.39 3.62
C LEU A 109 21.92 -19.61 2.70
N LEU A 110 21.04 -19.52 1.71
CA LEU A 110 20.70 -20.63 0.81
C LEU A 110 21.49 -20.61 -0.51
N LYS A 111 22.30 -19.56 -0.72
CA LYS A 111 23.14 -19.36 -1.92
C LYS A 111 22.37 -19.41 -3.25
N PHE A 112 21.24 -18.70 -3.32
CA PHE A 112 20.51 -18.49 -4.57
C PHE A 112 20.51 -17.02 -4.97
N ASP A 113 20.20 -16.74 -6.24
CA ASP A 113 20.06 -15.36 -6.73
C ASP A 113 18.75 -14.74 -6.21
N PRO A 114 18.79 -13.63 -5.43
CA PRO A 114 17.59 -12.99 -4.90
C PRO A 114 16.79 -12.22 -5.94
N VAL A 115 17.39 -11.81 -7.06
CA VAL A 115 16.78 -10.88 -8.02
C VAL A 115 15.46 -11.39 -8.59
N PRO A 116 15.35 -12.63 -9.12
CA PRO A 116 14.07 -13.09 -9.67
C PRO A 116 12.99 -13.24 -8.61
N MET A 117 13.38 -13.57 -7.37
CA MET A 117 12.43 -13.71 -6.27
C MET A 117 11.87 -12.36 -5.84
N VAL A 118 12.73 -11.35 -5.67
CA VAL A 118 12.31 -9.99 -5.32
C VAL A 118 11.44 -9.37 -6.43
N LEU A 119 11.76 -9.58 -7.69
CA LEU A 119 10.92 -9.14 -8.81
C LEU A 119 9.52 -9.76 -8.78
N ALA A 120 9.43 -11.05 -8.50
CA ALA A 120 8.17 -11.76 -8.37
C ALA A 120 7.34 -11.24 -7.17
N GLU A 121 7.98 -10.97 -6.04
CA GLU A 121 7.35 -10.39 -4.86
C GLU A 121 6.81 -8.98 -5.13
N ILE A 122 7.57 -8.13 -5.81
CA ILE A 122 7.15 -6.77 -6.22
C ILE A 122 5.91 -6.84 -7.10
N PHE A 123 5.92 -7.74 -8.09
CA PHE A 123 4.79 -7.90 -8.99
C PHE A 123 3.53 -8.35 -8.25
N CYS A 124 3.66 -9.35 -7.37
CA CYS A 124 2.55 -9.85 -6.57
C CYS A 124 2.04 -8.83 -5.54
N ALA A 125 2.93 -8.04 -4.92
CA ALA A 125 2.54 -6.98 -4.00
C ALA A 125 1.72 -5.90 -4.70
N ASN A 126 2.15 -5.44 -5.87
CA ASN A 126 1.42 -4.44 -6.63
C ASN A 126 0.04 -4.95 -7.10
N LEU A 127 -0.06 -6.21 -7.52
CA LEU A 127 -1.35 -6.82 -7.83
C LEU A 127 -2.25 -6.92 -6.58
N GLY A 128 -1.69 -7.34 -5.45
CA GLY A 128 -2.42 -7.40 -4.18
C GLY A 128 -2.87 -6.03 -3.70
N GLY A 129 -2.00 -5.03 -3.75
CA GLY A 129 -2.29 -3.65 -3.35
C GLY A 129 -3.40 -3.00 -4.19
N SER A 130 -3.47 -3.33 -5.48
CA SER A 130 -4.53 -2.81 -6.35
C SER A 130 -5.90 -3.48 -6.13
N ALA A 131 -5.95 -4.63 -5.48
CA ALA A 131 -7.18 -5.39 -5.27
C ALA A 131 -8.08 -4.81 -4.17
N THR A 132 -7.57 -3.98 -3.28
CA THR A 132 -8.33 -3.39 -2.17
C THR A 132 -8.15 -1.88 -2.09
N MET A 133 -9.12 -1.23 -1.45
CA MET A 133 -9.05 0.21 -1.21
C MET A 133 -7.90 0.58 -0.25
N CYS A 134 -7.49 -0.32 0.66
CA CYS A 134 -6.46 -0.06 1.67
C CYS A 134 -5.04 -0.38 1.20
N GLY A 135 -4.87 -1.14 0.12
CA GLY A 135 -3.56 -1.62 -0.32
C GLY A 135 -2.62 -0.50 -0.78
N ASP A 136 -3.15 0.49 -1.46
CA ASP A 136 -2.36 1.62 -1.95
C ASP A 136 -3.08 2.96 -1.73
N PRO A 137 -2.37 4.03 -1.31
CA PRO A 137 -2.97 5.36 -1.09
C PRO A 137 -3.79 5.92 -2.28
N PRO A 138 -3.39 5.73 -3.55
CA PRO A 138 -4.20 6.15 -4.68
C PRO A 138 -5.59 5.52 -4.72
N ASN A 139 -5.74 4.26 -4.30
CA ASN A 139 -7.01 3.55 -4.29
C ASN A 139 -7.99 4.17 -3.29
N ILE A 140 -7.48 4.63 -2.13
CA ILE A 140 -8.28 5.34 -1.13
C ILE A 140 -8.83 6.64 -1.71
N ILE A 141 -7.98 7.40 -2.40
CA ILE A 141 -8.37 8.68 -3.02
C ILE A 141 -9.43 8.45 -4.10
N VAL A 142 -9.25 7.45 -4.96
CA VAL A 142 -10.21 7.11 -6.02
C VAL A 142 -11.51 6.60 -5.42
N GLY A 143 -11.44 5.68 -4.47
CA GLY A 143 -12.61 5.10 -3.81
C GLY A 143 -13.45 6.16 -3.11
N THR A 144 -12.83 7.04 -2.32
CA THR A 144 -13.53 8.15 -1.65
C THR A 144 -14.10 9.17 -2.62
N ALA A 145 -13.39 9.49 -3.71
CA ALA A 145 -13.87 10.43 -4.73
C ALA A 145 -15.07 9.89 -5.51
N LEU A 146 -15.18 8.57 -5.67
CA LEU A 146 -16.31 7.90 -6.32
C LEU A 146 -17.43 7.54 -5.34
N GLY A 147 -17.25 7.75 -4.05
CA GLY A 147 -18.23 7.40 -3.02
C GLY A 147 -18.38 5.89 -2.80
N TYR A 148 -17.38 5.09 -3.16
CA TYR A 148 -17.39 3.66 -2.92
C TYR A 148 -17.09 3.33 -1.46
N SER A 149 -17.83 2.40 -0.91
CA SER A 149 -17.46 1.75 0.35
C SER A 149 -16.36 0.71 0.10
N PHE A 150 -15.69 0.29 1.16
CA PHE A 150 -14.66 -0.76 1.09
C PHE A 150 -15.19 -2.06 0.44
N ALA A 151 -16.43 -2.43 0.75
CA ALA A 151 -17.07 -3.61 0.18
C ALA A 151 -17.38 -3.45 -1.32
N ASP A 152 -17.82 -2.26 -1.73
CA ASP A 152 -18.12 -1.97 -3.14
C ASP A 152 -16.87 -2.03 -4.01
N PHE A 153 -15.71 -1.61 -3.46
CA PHE A 153 -14.44 -1.62 -4.16
C PHE A 153 -13.93 -3.04 -4.44
N ILE A 154 -14.24 -4.01 -3.55
CA ILE A 154 -13.83 -5.41 -3.73
C ILE A 154 -14.76 -6.14 -4.70
N THR A 155 -16.04 -5.73 -4.81
CA THR A 155 -17.05 -6.44 -5.60
C THR A 155 -17.21 -5.92 -7.02
N ASN A 156 -16.70 -4.74 -7.35
CA ASN A 156 -16.67 -4.12 -8.67
C ASN A 156 -15.27 -4.15 -9.29
#